data_7448a9d5692975d59feaf9cd0a96c6b2
#
_entry.id   7448a9d5692975d59feaf9cd0a96c6b2
#
_cell.length_a   1.000
_cell.length_b   1.000
_cell.length_c   1.000
_cell.angle_alpha   90.00
_cell.angle_beta   90.00
_cell.angle_gamma   90.00
#
_symmetry.space_group_name_H-M   'P 1'
#
loop_
_entity.id
_entity.type
_entity.pdbx_description
1 polymer ?
#
loop_
_entity_poly.entity_id
_entity_poly.type
_entity_poly.pdbx_seq_one_letter_code
_entity_poly.pdbx_strand_id
1 'polypeptide(L)'
;LNDLAGLLSKYVGPVGGAQVGKDTVLDVATGKLTLEQINLLFRHLPVDLSYVDENELVKFYSDTPHRIFPRSANVIGREVKNCHPAKSVHVVEEIVEKFRSGEQSQAEFWINKPGLFIYVIYTAVRDEHGKFRGVLEMMQDCTHIRELEGSRTLLTWDKTDFVGNIDNNGNDKSLAQEAAEEVDEEPLTTDADGRF
;
A
#
# COMPACT_ATOMS: atom_id res chain seq x y z
N LEU A 1 -21.58 29.77 10.22
CA LEU A 1 -21.07 29.70 8.83
C LEU A 1 -19.53 29.61 8.78
N ASN A 2 -18.80 30.26 9.72
CA ASN A 2 -17.34 30.22 9.78
C ASN A 2 -16.78 28.86 10.23
N ASP A 3 -17.57 28.08 10.96
CA ASP A 3 -17.17 26.75 11.48
C ASP A 3 -17.16 25.68 10.35
N LEU A 4 -18.04 25.81 9.39
CA LEU A 4 -18.14 24.90 8.25
C LEU A 4 -16.95 25.06 7.27
N ALA A 5 -16.50 26.30 7.09
CA ALA A 5 -15.33 26.59 6.25
C ALA A 5 -14.03 26.06 6.90
N GLY A 6 -13.91 26.12 8.23
CA GLY A 6 -12.80 25.52 8.97
C GLY A 6 -12.78 24.00 8.95
N LEU A 7 -13.95 23.37 8.96
CA LEU A 7 -14.09 21.92 8.79
C LEU A 7 -13.77 21.49 7.36
N LEU A 8 -14.27 22.21 6.37
CA LEU A 8 -13.99 21.92 4.97
C LEU A 8 -12.52 22.12 4.60
N SER A 9 -11.82 23.09 5.20
CA SER A 9 -10.39 23.31 4.94
C SER A 9 -9.50 22.15 5.40
N LYS A 10 -9.95 21.29 6.30
CA LYS A 10 -9.24 20.07 6.70
C LYS A 10 -9.33 18.97 5.65
N TYR A 11 -10.36 19.01 4.82
CA TYR A 11 -10.65 17.96 3.83
C TYR A 11 -10.46 18.43 2.38
N VAL A 12 -10.51 19.73 2.16
CA VAL A 12 -10.23 20.36 0.87
C VAL A 12 -8.92 21.10 1.03
N GLY A 13 -7.89 20.69 0.32
CA GLY A 13 -6.64 21.46 0.24
C GLY A 13 -6.94 22.91 -0.16
N PRO A 14 -6.01 23.88 -0.01
CA PRO A 14 -6.28 25.29 -0.19
C PRO A 14 -7.01 25.52 -1.52
N VAL A 15 -8.25 26.00 -1.42
CA VAL A 15 -9.07 26.41 -2.56
C VAL A 15 -8.36 27.61 -3.18
N GLY A 16 -7.62 27.37 -4.28
CA GLY A 16 -6.86 28.40 -4.98
C GLY A 16 -5.47 27.98 -5.44
N GLY A 17 -5.01 26.75 -5.14
CA GLY A 17 -3.81 26.21 -5.77
C GLY A 17 -4.02 26.02 -7.27
N ALA A 18 -3.12 26.53 -8.11
CA ALA A 18 -3.12 26.25 -9.53
C ALA A 18 -3.28 24.73 -9.71
N GLN A 19 -4.30 24.31 -10.46
CA GLN A 19 -4.49 22.89 -10.77
C GLN A 19 -3.24 22.40 -11.46
N VAL A 20 -2.50 21.47 -10.81
CA VAL A 20 -1.31 20.86 -11.39
C VAL A 20 -1.82 19.99 -12.56
N GLY A 21 -1.55 20.45 -13.79
CA GLY A 21 -1.90 19.69 -14.99
C GLY A 21 -1.08 18.40 -15.06
N LYS A 22 -1.57 17.40 -15.78
CA LYS A 22 -0.88 16.12 -15.96
C LYS A 22 0.54 16.28 -16.53
N ASP A 23 0.76 17.32 -17.37
CA ASP A 23 2.04 17.63 -18.02
C ASP A 23 2.94 18.53 -17.17
N THR A 24 2.50 18.96 -15.98
CA THR A 24 3.33 19.79 -15.10
C THR A 24 4.53 19.01 -14.63
N VAL A 25 5.71 19.52 -14.90
CA VAL A 25 6.98 18.93 -14.46
C VAL A 25 7.22 19.29 -13.00
N LEU A 26 7.44 18.28 -12.20
CA LEU A 26 7.72 18.37 -10.77
C LEU A 26 9.17 17.97 -10.50
N ASP A 27 9.84 18.73 -9.65
CA ASP A 27 11.14 18.32 -9.13
C ASP A 27 10.94 17.24 -8.08
N VAL A 28 11.57 16.09 -8.28
CA VAL A 28 11.70 15.01 -7.29
C VAL A 28 13.18 14.89 -6.91
N ALA A 29 13.47 14.34 -5.75
CA ALA A 29 14.81 14.37 -5.13
C ALA A 29 15.98 14.03 -6.07
N THR A 30 15.75 13.14 -7.03
CA THR A 30 16.78 12.63 -7.95
C THR A 30 16.50 12.90 -9.42
N GLY A 31 15.49 13.71 -9.74
CA GLY A 31 15.15 14.00 -11.14
C GLY A 31 13.90 14.85 -11.29
N LYS A 32 13.36 14.81 -12.50
CA LYS A 32 12.15 15.56 -12.86
C LYS A 32 11.14 14.61 -13.50
N LEU A 33 9.90 14.67 -13.06
CA LEU A 33 8.81 13.87 -13.60
C LEU A 33 7.56 14.73 -13.81
N THR A 34 6.79 14.43 -14.83
CA THR A 34 5.44 14.98 -14.91
C THR A 34 4.51 14.26 -13.96
N LEU A 35 3.39 14.89 -13.58
CA LEU A 35 2.36 14.22 -12.78
C LEU A 35 1.85 12.95 -13.48
N GLU A 36 1.73 12.97 -14.82
CA GLU A 36 1.35 11.79 -15.59
C GLU A 36 2.38 10.65 -15.43
N GLN A 37 3.68 10.97 -15.53
CA GLN A 37 4.75 9.97 -15.33
C GLN A 37 4.73 9.38 -13.92
N ILE A 38 4.50 10.20 -12.89
CA ILE A 38 4.37 9.73 -11.51
C ILE A 38 3.20 8.73 -11.40
N ASN A 39 2.03 9.08 -11.95
CA ASN A 39 0.86 8.19 -11.93
C ASN A 39 1.11 6.88 -12.71
N LEU A 40 1.78 6.96 -13.86
CA LEU A 40 2.15 5.77 -14.63
C LEU A 40 3.12 4.87 -13.86
N LEU A 41 4.12 5.44 -13.18
CA LEU A 41 5.05 4.67 -12.36
C LEU A 41 4.30 3.92 -11.26
N PHE A 42 3.43 4.60 -10.50
CA PHE A 42 2.63 3.95 -9.45
C PHE A 42 1.73 2.84 -10.00
N ARG A 43 1.14 3.04 -11.18
CA ARG A 43 0.28 2.04 -11.80
C ARG A 43 1.02 0.78 -12.27
N HIS A 44 2.32 0.89 -12.58
CA HIS A 44 3.13 -0.21 -13.11
C HIS A 44 4.10 -0.80 -12.09
N LEU A 45 4.02 -0.39 -10.82
CA LEU A 45 4.80 -1.03 -9.77
C LEU A 45 4.37 -2.50 -9.63
N PRO A 46 5.33 -3.43 -9.47
CA PRO A 46 5.03 -4.84 -9.22
C PRO A 46 4.65 -5.10 -7.75
N VAL A 47 4.21 -4.07 -7.04
CA VAL A 47 3.81 -4.10 -5.63
C VAL A 47 2.63 -3.17 -5.41
N ASP A 48 1.80 -3.48 -4.45
CA ASP A 48 0.76 -2.59 -3.99
C ASP A 48 1.28 -1.66 -2.91
N LEU A 49 0.93 -0.38 -3.03
CA LEU A 49 1.26 0.62 -2.03
C LEU A 49 0.00 1.22 -1.43
N SER A 50 0.08 1.57 -0.15
CA SER A 50 -0.89 2.44 0.52
C SER A 50 -0.14 3.39 1.44
N TYR A 51 -0.59 4.64 1.53
CA TYR A 51 -0.01 5.64 2.42
C TYR A 51 -1.06 6.25 3.32
N VAL A 52 -0.75 6.25 4.61
CA VAL A 52 -1.53 6.87 5.68
C VAL A 52 -0.70 8.01 6.25
N ASP A 53 -1.28 9.19 6.41
CA ASP A 53 -0.55 10.35 6.92
C ASP A 53 -0.36 10.32 8.46
N GLU A 54 0.30 11.33 8.99
CA GLU A 54 0.55 11.51 10.43
C GLU A 54 -0.72 11.67 11.28
N ASN A 55 -1.87 11.92 10.66
CA ASN A 55 -3.18 12.02 11.30
C ASN A 55 -3.99 10.72 11.14
N GLU A 56 -3.34 9.63 10.69
CA GLU A 56 -3.94 8.32 10.49
C GLU A 56 -5.02 8.28 9.40
N LEU A 57 -4.98 9.24 8.46
CA LEU A 57 -5.89 9.28 7.32
C LEU A 57 -5.25 8.63 6.09
N VAL A 58 -5.99 7.75 5.44
CA VAL A 58 -5.57 7.18 4.14
C VAL A 58 -5.49 8.30 3.11
N LYS A 59 -4.32 8.50 2.53
CA LYS A 59 -4.05 9.55 1.53
C LYS A 59 -3.86 9.02 0.13
N PHE A 60 -3.34 7.82 0.01
CA PHE A 60 -2.98 7.26 -1.28
C PHE A 60 -3.02 5.73 -1.25
N TYR A 61 -3.37 5.13 -2.36
CA TYR A 61 -3.07 3.75 -2.69
C TYR A 61 -2.73 3.64 -4.19
N SER A 62 -1.84 2.72 -4.56
CA SER A 62 -1.57 2.42 -5.96
C SER A 62 -2.74 1.62 -6.55
N ASP A 63 -3.22 2.06 -7.71
CA ASP A 63 -4.30 1.37 -8.45
C ASP A 63 -3.66 0.51 -9.54
N THR A 64 -2.96 -0.55 -9.10
CA THR A 64 -2.30 -1.50 -10.00
C THR A 64 -3.35 -2.46 -10.59
N PRO A 65 -3.14 -2.96 -11.84
CA PRO A 65 -4.08 -3.91 -12.46
C PRO A 65 -4.22 -5.23 -11.69
N HIS A 66 -3.23 -5.56 -10.87
CA HIS A 66 -3.12 -6.85 -10.15
C HIS A 66 -3.10 -6.65 -8.64
N ARG A 67 -3.86 -5.64 -8.17
CA ARG A 67 -3.90 -5.36 -6.74
C ARG A 67 -4.40 -6.57 -5.96
N ILE A 68 -3.62 -6.99 -4.94
CA ILE A 68 -3.91 -8.17 -4.11
C ILE A 68 -5.22 -7.98 -3.34
N PHE A 69 -5.37 -6.84 -2.66
CA PHE A 69 -6.62 -6.51 -1.97
C PHE A 69 -7.31 -5.35 -2.67
N PRO A 70 -8.51 -5.56 -3.23
CA PRO A 70 -9.26 -4.50 -3.89
C PRO A 70 -9.48 -3.30 -2.96
N ARG A 71 -9.34 -2.10 -3.52
CA ARG A 71 -9.62 -0.84 -2.82
C ARG A 71 -10.56 0.00 -3.65
N SER A 72 -11.39 0.78 -3.00
CA SER A 72 -12.24 1.77 -3.68
C SER A 72 -11.82 3.19 -3.28
N ALA A 73 -12.14 4.18 -4.11
CA ALA A 73 -11.82 5.58 -3.83
C ALA A 73 -12.41 6.08 -2.49
N ASN A 74 -13.43 5.41 -1.97
CA ASN A 74 -14.08 5.75 -0.70
C ASN A 74 -13.17 5.59 0.53
N VAL A 75 -12.03 4.92 0.41
CA VAL A 75 -11.08 4.80 1.53
C VAL A 75 -10.26 6.08 1.73
N ILE A 76 -10.13 6.93 0.71
CA ILE A 76 -9.37 8.17 0.79
C ILE A 76 -9.99 9.13 1.80
N GLY A 77 -9.17 9.61 2.75
CA GLY A 77 -9.61 10.46 3.86
C GLY A 77 -10.22 9.71 5.04
N ARG A 78 -10.38 8.38 4.96
CA ARG A 78 -10.86 7.55 6.07
C ARG A 78 -9.74 7.35 7.09
N GLU A 79 -10.09 7.30 8.37
CA GLU A 79 -9.16 6.84 9.41
C GLU A 79 -8.78 5.37 9.18
N VAL A 80 -7.49 5.05 9.28
CA VAL A 80 -6.94 3.71 8.97
C VAL A 80 -7.59 2.61 9.81
N LYS A 81 -7.90 2.86 11.09
CA LYS A 81 -8.59 1.90 11.96
C LYS A 81 -9.94 1.44 11.41
N ASN A 82 -10.63 2.31 10.63
CA ASN A 82 -11.92 2.01 10.03
C ASN A 82 -11.78 1.26 8.68
N CYS A 83 -10.55 0.97 8.26
CA CYS A 83 -10.24 0.16 7.09
C CYS A 83 -9.88 -1.28 7.45
N HIS A 84 -9.88 -1.64 8.74
CA HIS A 84 -9.50 -2.93 9.25
C HIS A 84 -10.64 -3.58 10.05
N PRO A 85 -10.72 -4.92 10.06
CA PRO A 85 -11.65 -5.64 10.93
C PRO A 85 -11.44 -5.28 12.40
N ALA A 86 -12.51 -5.23 13.20
CA ALA A 86 -12.44 -4.86 14.61
C ALA A 86 -11.41 -5.66 15.41
N LYS A 87 -11.21 -6.93 15.04
CA LYS A 87 -10.25 -7.84 15.70
C LYS A 87 -8.78 -7.45 15.52
N SER A 88 -8.44 -6.70 14.46
CA SER A 88 -7.07 -6.29 14.14
C SER A 88 -6.79 -4.79 14.36
N VAL A 89 -7.78 -4.00 14.74
CA VAL A 89 -7.62 -2.55 14.96
C VAL A 89 -6.53 -2.26 15.99
N HIS A 90 -6.47 -3.02 17.10
CA HIS A 90 -5.46 -2.83 18.14
C HIS A 90 -4.03 -3.00 17.62
N VAL A 91 -3.80 -3.92 16.66
CA VAL A 91 -2.49 -4.11 16.03
C VAL A 91 -2.11 -2.90 15.18
N VAL A 92 -3.07 -2.35 14.44
CA VAL A 92 -2.86 -1.15 13.62
C VAL A 92 -2.51 0.04 14.50
N GLU A 93 -3.24 0.24 15.60
CA GLU A 93 -2.99 1.32 16.55
C GLU A 93 -1.60 1.17 17.22
N GLU A 94 -1.21 -0.04 17.60
CA GLU A 94 0.10 -0.33 18.17
C GLU A 94 1.24 -0.03 17.17
N ILE A 95 1.13 -0.46 15.92
CA ILE A 95 2.11 -0.15 14.88
C ILE A 95 2.28 1.35 14.71
N VAL A 96 1.16 2.09 14.57
CA VAL A 96 1.20 3.54 14.38
C VAL A 96 1.86 4.23 15.57
N GLU A 97 1.53 3.82 16.79
CA GLU A 97 2.10 4.42 18.03
C GLU A 97 3.61 4.13 18.14
N LYS A 98 4.05 2.89 17.93
CA LYS A 98 5.47 2.55 17.92
C LYS A 98 6.26 3.28 16.85
N PHE A 99 5.66 3.49 15.68
CA PHE A 99 6.26 4.27 14.61
C PHE A 99 6.30 5.76 14.95
N ARG A 100 5.25 6.28 15.56
CA ARG A 100 5.15 7.69 15.97
C ARG A 100 6.17 8.02 17.07
N SER A 101 6.29 7.15 18.07
CA SER A 101 7.25 7.31 19.17
C SER A 101 8.72 7.11 18.72
N GLY A 102 8.95 6.43 17.61
CA GLY A 102 10.29 6.08 17.13
C GLY A 102 10.84 4.79 17.75
N GLU A 103 10.03 4.06 18.50
CA GLU A 103 10.41 2.75 19.07
C GLU A 103 10.65 1.72 17.95
N GLN A 104 9.83 1.77 16.89
CA GLN A 104 9.96 0.92 15.71
C GLN A 104 9.93 1.76 14.43
N SER A 105 10.45 1.21 13.34
CA SER A 105 10.43 1.84 12.02
C SER A 105 9.85 0.94 10.94
N GLN A 106 9.72 -0.36 11.23
CA GLN A 106 9.13 -1.35 10.34
C GLN A 106 8.36 -2.39 11.13
N ALA A 107 7.31 -2.93 10.49
CA ALA A 107 6.60 -4.12 10.92
C ALA A 107 6.30 -4.95 9.67
N GLU A 108 6.47 -6.27 9.76
CA GLU A 108 6.25 -7.15 8.62
C GLU A 108 5.28 -8.28 8.97
N PHE A 109 4.52 -8.69 7.98
CA PHE A 109 3.55 -9.77 8.05
C PHE A 109 3.58 -10.58 6.77
N TRP A 110 3.16 -11.81 6.83
CA TRP A 110 2.96 -12.63 5.63
C TRP A 110 1.76 -13.55 5.77
N ILE A 111 1.11 -13.79 4.65
CA ILE A 111 0.00 -14.72 4.53
C ILE A 111 0.49 -15.88 3.67
N ASN A 112 0.43 -17.09 4.22
CA ASN A 112 0.86 -18.30 3.52
C ASN A 112 -0.34 -19.26 3.37
N LYS A 113 -0.88 -19.31 2.18
CA LYS A 113 -1.97 -20.20 1.78
C LYS A 113 -1.51 -21.10 0.62
N PRO A 114 -2.18 -22.24 0.36
CA PRO A 114 -1.88 -23.05 -0.81
C PRO A 114 -1.94 -22.22 -2.10
N GLY A 115 -0.82 -22.15 -2.83
CA GLY A 115 -0.71 -21.40 -4.09
C GLY A 115 -0.64 -19.88 -3.96
N LEU A 116 -0.54 -19.34 -2.73
CA LEU A 116 -0.46 -17.89 -2.52
C LEU A 116 0.42 -17.55 -1.32
N PHE A 117 1.45 -16.72 -1.55
CA PHE A 117 2.27 -16.16 -0.47
C PHE A 117 2.36 -14.65 -0.61
N ILE A 118 1.65 -13.94 0.27
CA ILE A 118 1.64 -12.49 0.30
C ILE A 118 2.59 -12.01 1.39
N TYR A 119 3.49 -11.09 1.03
CA TYR A 119 4.34 -10.38 1.95
C TYR A 119 3.84 -8.95 2.13
N VAL A 120 3.73 -8.51 3.37
CA VAL A 120 3.28 -7.16 3.75
C VAL A 120 4.33 -6.53 4.64
N ILE A 121 4.72 -5.31 4.34
CA ILE A 121 5.62 -4.52 5.18
C ILE A 121 5.05 -3.12 5.38
N TYR A 122 5.03 -2.70 6.63
CA TYR A 122 4.73 -1.34 7.05
C TYR A 122 6.04 -0.62 7.38
N THR A 123 6.18 0.60 6.90
CA THR A 123 7.38 1.42 7.14
C THR A 123 6.98 2.80 7.63
N ALA A 124 7.60 3.26 8.72
CA ALA A 124 7.43 4.61 9.21
C ALA A 124 8.03 5.61 8.22
N VAL A 125 7.20 6.50 7.69
CA VAL A 125 7.65 7.60 6.84
C VAL A 125 8.06 8.77 7.73
N ARG A 126 9.29 9.27 7.53
CA ARG A 126 9.84 10.39 8.28
C ARG A 126 10.38 11.44 7.32
N ASP A 127 10.30 12.70 7.70
CA ASP A 127 10.93 13.79 6.95
C ASP A 127 12.45 13.87 7.25
N GLU A 128 13.13 14.83 6.64
CA GLU A 128 14.57 15.07 6.79
C GLU A 128 15.00 15.39 8.23
N HIS A 129 14.07 15.80 9.08
CA HIS A 129 14.30 16.07 10.50
C HIS A 129 13.94 14.89 11.40
N GLY A 130 13.60 13.73 10.81
CA GLY A 130 13.19 12.52 11.55
C GLY A 130 11.77 12.56 12.09
N LYS A 131 10.98 13.61 11.80
CA LYS A 131 9.60 13.72 12.26
C LYS A 131 8.72 12.70 11.53
N PHE A 132 7.90 11.99 12.28
CA PHE A 132 6.90 11.07 11.74
C PHE A 132 5.90 11.78 10.83
N ARG A 133 5.73 11.27 9.63
CA ARG A 133 4.87 11.80 8.57
C ARG A 133 3.80 10.79 8.14
N GLY A 134 3.83 9.60 8.69
CA GLY A 134 2.84 8.58 8.40
C GLY A 134 3.43 7.20 8.21
N VAL A 135 2.63 6.31 7.63
CA VAL A 135 2.96 4.90 7.39
C VAL A 135 2.81 4.59 5.91
N LEU A 136 3.84 3.98 5.34
CA LEU A 136 3.78 3.37 4.02
C LEU A 136 3.59 1.85 4.19
N GLU A 137 2.52 1.33 3.61
CA GLU A 137 2.28 -0.10 3.43
C GLU A 137 2.75 -0.51 2.05
N MET A 138 3.48 -1.62 1.95
CA MET A 138 3.81 -2.29 0.71
C MET A 138 3.37 -3.74 0.81
N MET A 139 2.67 -4.23 -0.22
CA MET A 139 2.28 -5.63 -0.35
C MET A 139 2.78 -6.20 -1.67
N GLN A 140 3.19 -7.46 -1.64
CA GLN A 140 3.66 -8.18 -2.81
C GLN A 140 3.24 -9.65 -2.74
N ASP A 141 2.72 -10.17 -3.86
CA ASP A 141 2.61 -11.61 -4.06
C ASP A 141 4.01 -12.16 -4.35
N CYS A 142 4.54 -12.91 -3.40
CA CYS A 142 5.85 -13.52 -3.46
C CYS A 142 5.79 -15.02 -3.84
N THR A 143 4.65 -15.53 -4.27
CA THR A 143 4.46 -16.95 -4.60
C THR A 143 5.51 -17.41 -5.61
N HIS A 144 5.59 -16.73 -6.75
CA HIS A 144 6.59 -17.03 -7.78
C HIS A 144 8.03 -16.81 -7.30
N ILE A 145 8.28 -15.73 -6.55
CA ILE A 145 9.63 -15.39 -6.05
C ILE A 145 10.16 -16.52 -5.14
N ARG A 146 9.32 -17.14 -4.33
CA ARG A 146 9.71 -18.25 -3.44
C ARG A 146 10.07 -19.54 -4.18
N GLU A 147 9.66 -19.67 -5.43
CA GLU A 147 9.94 -20.84 -6.28
C GLU A 147 11.22 -20.68 -7.12
N LEU A 148 11.80 -19.46 -7.14
CA LEU A 148 13.01 -19.20 -7.91
C LEU A 148 14.23 -19.85 -7.26
N GLU A 149 15.02 -20.55 -8.10
CA GLU A 149 16.27 -21.20 -7.70
C GLU A 149 17.45 -20.70 -8.53
N GLY A 150 18.64 -20.71 -7.95
CA GLY A 150 19.87 -20.34 -8.62
C GLY A 150 19.95 -18.87 -9.03
N SER A 151 20.47 -18.60 -10.22
CA SER A 151 20.67 -17.24 -10.74
C SER A 151 20.22 -17.16 -12.20
N ARG A 152 19.50 -16.11 -12.54
CA ARG A 152 19.14 -15.76 -13.92
C ARG A 152 19.81 -14.44 -14.29
N THR A 153 20.99 -14.53 -14.89
CA THR A 153 21.83 -13.37 -15.23
C THR A 153 21.72 -12.95 -16.69
N LEU A 154 21.20 -13.82 -17.54
CA LEU A 154 20.98 -13.53 -18.96
C LEU A 154 19.49 -13.40 -19.24
N LEU A 155 19.14 -12.39 -20.03
CA LEU A 155 17.77 -12.19 -20.49
C LEU A 155 17.43 -13.24 -21.55
N THR A 156 16.48 -14.12 -21.22
CA THR A 156 15.84 -15.01 -22.17
C THR A 156 14.35 -14.69 -22.16
N TRP A 157 13.79 -14.46 -23.37
CA TRP A 157 12.36 -14.22 -23.54
C TRP A 157 11.65 -15.57 -23.73
N ASP A 158 11.47 -16.33 -22.66
CA ASP A 158 10.65 -17.53 -22.71
C ASP A 158 9.17 -17.13 -22.72
N LYS A 159 8.38 -17.77 -23.60
CA LYS A 159 6.96 -17.44 -23.78
C LYS A 159 6.10 -17.66 -22.52
N THR A 160 6.67 -18.28 -21.50
CA THR A 160 6.03 -18.61 -20.23
C THR A 160 6.34 -17.66 -19.10
N ASP A 161 7.30 -16.74 -19.24
CA ASP A 161 7.85 -15.97 -18.12
C ASP A 161 7.02 -14.75 -17.72
N PHE A 162 5.93 -14.44 -18.42
CA PHE A 162 5.09 -13.29 -18.12
C PHE A 162 3.60 -13.60 -18.30
N VAL A 163 3.17 -14.70 -17.72
CA VAL A 163 1.74 -14.91 -17.52
C VAL A 163 1.45 -14.81 -16.02
N GLY A 164 1.44 -13.61 -15.50
CA GLY A 164 0.38 -13.32 -14.55
C GLY A 164 -0.91 -13.65 -15.31
N ASN A 165 -1.76 -14.50 -14.77
CA ASN A 165 -3.02 -14.95 -15.38
C ASN A 165 -3.91 -13.77 -15.75
N ILE A 166 -3.60 -13.10 -16.87
CA ILE A 166 -4.49 -12.16 -17.51
C ILE A 166 -5.10 -12.92 -18.68
N ASP A 167 -6.31 -13.38 -18.52
CA ASP A 167 -7.11 -13.62 -19.70
C ASP A 167 -7.37 -12.27 -20.37
N ASN A 168 -7.44 -12.26 -21.71
CA ASN A 168 -7.66 -11.05 -22.50
C ASN A 168 -9.04 -10.39 -22.26
N ASN A 169 -9.79 -10.84 -21.26
CA ASN A 169 -11.15 -10.40 -20.91
C ASN A 169 -11.25 -9.73 -19.53
N GLY A 170 -10.14 -9.63 -18.75
CA GLY A 170 -10.15 -8.90 -17.46
C GLY A 170 -10.93 -9.60 -16.35
N ASN A 171 -11.22 -10.89 -16.48
CA ASN A 171 -11.91 -11.68 -15.45
C ASN A 171 -10.91 -12.61 -14.75
N ASP A 172 -10.01 -12.04 -13.97
CA ASP A 172 -9.27 -12.82 -12.99
C ASP A 172 -10.10 -12.93 -11.71
N LYS A 173 -10.78 -14.08 -11.54
CA LYS A 173 -11.21 -14.53 -10.22
C LYS A 173 -9.96 -15.01 -9.50
N SER A 174 -9.12 -14.08 -9.09
CA SER A 174 -7.87 -14.40 -8.48
C SER A 174 -8.09 -15.03 -7.11
N LEU A 175 -7.28 -16.02 -6.79
CA LEU A 175 -7.09 -16.55 -5.44
C LEU A 175 -6.95 -15.44 -4.39
N ALA A 176 -6.54 -14.24 -4.82
CA ALA A 176 -6.46 -13.04 -4.01
C ALA A 176 -7.84 -12.53 -3.53
N GLN A 177 -8.90 -12.72 -4.32
CA GLN A 177 -10.25 -12.32 -3.90
C GLN A 177 -10.78 -13.26 -2.80
N GLU A 178 -10.57 -14.57 -2.96
CA GLU A 178 -10.88 -15.57 -1.93
C GLU A 178 -10.01 -15.36 -0.67
N ALA A 179 -8.73 -15.02 -0.86
CA ALA A 179 -7.83 -14.70 0.25
C ALA A 179 -8.24 -13.43 1.00
N ALA A 180 -8.81 -12.43 0.32
CA ALA A 180 -9.28 -11.20 0.96
C ALA A 180 -10.53 -11.45 1.83
N GLU A 181 -11.43 -12.31 1.39
CA GLU A 181 -12.62 -12.68 2.16
C GLU A 181 -12.26 -13.52 3.39
N GLU A 182 -11.27 -14.42 3.29
CA GLU A 182 -10.82 -15.27 4.40
C GLU A 182 -9.89 -14.57 5.41
N VAL A 183 -9.15 -13.52 5.00
CA VAL A 183 -8.31 -12.75 5.94
C VAL A 183 -9.16 -12.03 6.98
N ASP A 184 -10.42 -11.74 6.65
CA ASP A 184 -11.37 -11.21 7.62
C ASP A 184 -11.73 -12.21 8.74
N GLU A 185 -11.42 -13.50 8.57
CA GLU A 185 -11.78 -14.57 9.53
C GLU A 185 -10.59 -15.01 10.41
N GLU A 186 -9.31 -14.81 10.01
CA GLU A 186 -8.18 -15.23 10.84
C GLU A 186 -7.59 -14.06 11.64
N PRO A 187 -7.41 -14.21 12.97
CA PRO A 187 -6.69 -13.23 13.78
C PRO A 187 -5.21 -13.24 13.40
N LEU A 188 -4.61 -12.08 13.30
CA LEU A 188 -3.15 -11.95 13.37
C LEU A 188 -2.71 -12.54 14.72
N THR A 189 -2.08 -13.68 14.70
CA THR A 189 -1.58 -14.35 15.91
C THR A 189 -0.11 -13.95 16.11
N THR A 190 0.22 -13.59 17.34
CA THR A 190 1.61 -13.53 17.79
C THR A 190 2.17 -14.95 17.92
N ASP A 191 3.46 -15.15 17.70
CA ASP A 191 4.12 -16.39 18.04
C ASP A 191 4.10 -16.64 19.56
N ALA A 192 4.52 -17.84 19.98
CA ALA A 192 4.54 -18.24 21.40
C ALA A 192 5.44 -17.34 22.28
N ASP A 193 6.30 -16.50 21.68
CA ASP A 193 7.21 -15.59 22.36
C ASP A 193 6.71 -14.13 22.38
N GLY A 194 5.47 -13.87 21.88
CA GLY A 194 4.87 -12.53 21.85
C GLY A 194 5.50 -11.61 20.82
N ARG A 195 6.17 -12.15 19.81
CA ARG A 195 6.72 -11.38 18.69
C ARG A 195 5.73 -11.37 17.52
N PHE A 196 5.59 -10.18 16.92
CA PHE A 196 4.86 -10.00 15.67
C PHE A 196 5.73 -10.35 14.48
#